data_cc3f9355aa367e99d1f02adc99807742
#
_entry.id   cc3f9355aa367e99d1f02adc99807742
#
_cell.length_a   1.000
_cell.length_b   1.000
_cell.length_c   1.000
_cell.angle_alpha   90.00
_cell.angle_beta   90.00
_cell.angle_gamma   90.00
#
_symmetry.space_group_name_H-M   'P 1'
#
loop_
_entity.id
_entity.type
_entity.pdbx_description
1 polymer ?
#
loop_
_entity_poly.entity_id
_entity_poly.type
_entity_poly.pdbx_seq_one_letter_code
_entity_poly.pdbx_strand_id
1 'polypeptide(L)'
;MNRNEHYDPSLVTGFGIRLAWATLEMMTDDVKDLQLLVSGSQDDVDDLRISVENGRLSVSQPAYGLSTRIATERWMQVTLRIPRDWRGDVQASTMTGLMQVHGLSGTDFSLTTVSGTLRVNGLSGMSVTLHTVSGLLDVCGITAEKGSMRTVSGDLSLYRGIFRQLKLTSVSGMIVAGLDEAFEALDINTVSGAMSVQAPIMRAKIGLRSVAGKLKTEGVENTEDGPAISANSVSGSLTVTRSGSPAASDAT
;
A
#
# COMPACT_ATOMS: atom_id res chain seq x y z
N MET A 1 -11.88 -26.31 5.40
CA MET A 1 -11.64 -26.31 6.86
C MET A 1 -11.65 -24.89 7.39
N ASN A 2 -12.02 -24.70 8.65
CA ASN A 2 -11.94 -23.39 9.31
C ASN A 2 -11.13 -23.53 10.59
N ARG A 3 -10.22 -22.58 10.81
CA ARG A 3 -9.42 -22.45 12.04
C ARG A 3 -9.66 -21.04 12.59
N ASN A 4 -9.93 -20.94 13.88
CA ASN A 4 -10.16 -19.67 14.55
C ASN A 4 -9.32 -19.63 15.83
N GLU A 5 -8.47 -18.61 15.94
CA GLU A 5 -7.60 -18.38 17.07
C GLU A 5 -7.78 -16.98 17.64
N HIS A 6 -7.67 -16.88 18.96
CA HIS A 6 -7.81 -15.65 19.71
C HIS A 6 -6.53 -15.38 20.48
N TYR A 7 -6.09 -14.11 20.47
CA TYR A 7 -4.89 -13.68 21.18
C TYR A 7 -5.18 -12.42 21.99
N ASP A 8 -4.56 -12.32 23.14
CA ASP A 8 -4.59 -11.12 23.96
C ASP A 8 -3.84 -9.99 23.22
N PRO A 9 -4.50 -8.87 22.91
CA PRO A 9 -3.87 -7.76 22.19
C PRO A 9 -2.73 -7.10 22.97
N SER A 10 -2.71 -7.23 24.30
CA SER A 10 -1.62 -6.70 25.13
C SER A 10 -0.31 -7.49 24.98
N LEU A 11 -0.39 -8.74 24.58
CA LEU A 11 0.77 -9.62 24.36
C LEU A 11 1.28 -9.58 22.92
N VAL A 12 0.54 -8.96 21.99
CA VAL A 12 0.91 -8.91 20.58
C VAL A 12 1.18 -7.47 20.17
N THR A 13 2.43 -7.12 20.01
CA THR A 13 2.91 -5.79 19.60
C THR A 13 3.18 -5.68 18.11
N GLY A 14 3.09 -6.77 17.38
CA GLY A 14 3.32 -6.76 15.94
C GLY A 14 2.86 -8.01 15.21
N PHE A 15 2.69 -7.89 13.89
CA PHE A 15 2.35 -8.99 13.00
C PHE A 15 3.47 -9.28 12.01
N GLY A 16 3.72 -10.55 11.74
CA GLY A 16 4.62 -11.05 10.72
C GLY A 16 3.93 -12.07 9.83
N ILE A 17 3.29 -11.62 8.74
CA ILE A 17 2.47 -12.48 7.89
C ILE A 17 3.19 -12.76 6.57
N ARG A 18 3.37 -14.03 6.22
CA ARG A 18 4.01 -14.46 4.97
C ARG A 18 3.19 -15.55 4.32
N LEU A 19 2.50 -15.19 3.24
CA LEU A 19 1.65 -16.09 2.50
C LEU A 19 2.19 -16.27 1.09
N ALA A 20 2.13 -17.48 0.57
CA ALA A 20 2.54 -17.76 -0.81
C ALA A 20 1.39 -17.43 -1.78
N TRP A 21 0.21 -17.90 -1.47
CA TRP A 21 -1.00 -17.67 -2.27
C TRP A 21 -2.20 -17.75 -1.34
N ALA A 22 -2.78 -16.66 -1.06
CA ALA A 22 -3.99 -16.58 -0.23
C ALA A 22 -4.58 -15.17 -0.39
N THR A 23 -5.84 -15.05 -0.07
CA THR A 23 -6.43 -13.75 0.23
C THR A 23 -6.11 -13.42 1.68
N LEU A 24 -5.44 -12.30 1.90
CA LEU A 24 -5.20 -11.75 3.23
C LEU A 24 -6.07 -10.52 3.44
N GLU A 25 -6.86 -10.55 4.48
CA GLU A 25 -7.68 -9.43 4.91
C GLU A 25 -7.31 -9.04 6.34
N MET A 26 -6.96 -7.79 6.56
CA MET A 26 -6.70 -7.24 7.88
C MET A 26 -7.65 -6.07 8.11
N MET A 27 -8.39 -6.11 9.19
CA MET A 27 -9.37 -5.07 9.50
C MET A 27 -9.41 -4.74 10.99
N THR A 28 -9.66 -3.47 11.25
CA THR A 28 -10.04 -3.04 12.59
C THR A 28 -11.51 -3.31 12.82
N ASP A 29 -11.83 -3.94 13.95
CA ASP A 29 -13.19 -4.29 14.32
C ASP A 29 -13.47 -3.99 15.80
N ASP A 30 -14.75 -4.02 16.18
CA ASP A 30 -15.18 -3.87 17.56
C ASP A 30 -15.09 -5.20 18.33
N VAL A 31 -13.88 -5.69 18.44
CA VAL A 31 -13.54 -6.94 19.13
C VAL A 31 -12.62 -6.65 20.32
N LYS A 32 -12.66 -7.51 21.34
CA LYS A 32 -11.78 -7.37 22.52
C LYS A 32 -10.43 -8.04 22.30
N ASP A 33 -10.44 -9.16 21.59
CA ASP A 33 -9.26 -9.98 21.32
C ASP A 33 -8.86 -9.87 19.84
N LEU A 34 -7.59 -10.08 19.57
CA LEU A 34 -7.13 -10.31 18.20
C LEU A 34 -7.69 -11.64 17.71
N GLN A 35 -8.39 -11.63 16.60
CA GLN A 35 -9.00 -12.83 16.02
C GLN A 35 -8.35 -13.16 14.68
N LEU A 36 -7.75 -14.32 14.60
CA LEU A 36 -7.21 -14.88 13.37
C LEU A 36 -8.15 -15.96 12.87
N LEU A 37 -8.82 -15.70 11.75
CA LEU A 37 -9.70 -16.63 11.08
C LEU A 37 -9.03 -17.11 9.79
N VAL A 38 -8.91 -18.42 9.65
CA VAL A 38 -8.36 -19.04 8.45
C VAL A 38 -9.42 -19.99 7.89
N SER A 39 -9.73 -19.83 6.62
CA SER A 39 -10.60 -20.74 5.88
C SER A 39 -9.92 -21.20 4.59
N GLY A 40 -10.06 -22.46 4.25
CA GLY A 40 -9.39 -23.00 3.08
C GLY A 40 -9.55 -24.50 2.91
N SER A 41 -8.80 -25.08 1.97
CA SER A 41 -8.69 -26.51 1.85
C SER A 41 -8.03 -27.11 3.10
N GLN A 42 -8.34 -28.36 3.43
CA GLN A 42 -7.85 -29.03 4.64
C GLN A 42 -6.33 -28.97 4.74
N ASP A 43 -5.64 -29.45 3.72
CA ASP A 43 -4.18 -29.53 3.69
C ASP A 43 -3.51 -28.17 3.84
N ASP A 44 -4.11 -27.12 3.25
CA ASP A 44 -3.53 -25.77 3.26
C ASP A 44 -3.67 -25.10 4.62
N VAL A 45 -4.79 -25.34 5.32
CA VAL A 45 -5.02 -24.81 6.67
C VAL A 45 -4.14 -25.56 7.69
N ASP A 46 -3.96 -26.87 7.53
CA ASP A 46 -3.12 -27.70 8.42
C ASP A 46 -1.63 -27.36 8.27
N ASP A 47 -1.18 -27.01 7.07
CA ASP A 47 0.21 -26.62 6.78
C ASP A 47 0.55 -25.20 7.26
N LEU A 48 -0.45 -24.37 7.60
CA LEU A 48 -0.22 -23.00 8.04
C LEU A 48 0.44 -22.98 9.43
N ARG A 49 1.61 -22.37 9.52
CA ARG A 49 2.34 -22.20 10.76
C ARG A 49 1.97 -20.90 11.43
N ILE A 50 1.49 -20.99 12.67
CA ILE A 50 1.11 -19.86 13.49
C ILE A 50 1.88 -19.93 14.79
N SER A 51 2.55 -18.86 15.18
CA SER A 51 3.28 -18.75 16.45
C SER A 51 3.22 -17.33 16.99
N VAL A 52 3.33 -17.20 18.32
CA VAL A 52 3.55 -15.91 18.98
C VAL A 52 4.89 -15.97 19.68
N GLU A 53 5.83 -15.18 19.22
CA GLU A 53 7.18 -15.11 19.78
C GLU A 53 7.60 -13.64 19.95
N ASN A 54 8.13 -13.30 21.12
CA ASN A 54 8.60 -11.95 21.43
C ASN A 54 7.58 -10.84 21.10
N GLY A 55 6.30 -11.09 21.40
CA GLY A 55 5.22 -10.15 21.11
C GLY A 55 4.82 -10.07 19.63
N ARG A 56 5.34 -10.93 18.76
CA ARG A 56 4.98 -10.95 17.34
C ARG A 56 4.14 -12.18 17.00
N LEU A 57 2.94 -11.94 16.50
CA LEU A 57 2.11 -12.99 15.91
C LEU A 57 2.61 -13.25 14.49
N SER A 58 3.18 -14.43 14.29
CA SER A 58 3.70 -14.88 13.00
C SER A 58 2.75 -15.87 12.36
N VAL A 59 2.35 -15.57 11.10
CA VAL A 59 1.52 -16.46 10.28
C VAL A 59 2.28 -16.73 9.00
N SER A 60 2.68 -17.97 8.76
CA SER A 60 3.47 -18.31 7.60
C SER A 60 2.95 -19.54 6.88
N GLN A 61 2.77 -19.40 5.58
CA GLN A 61 2.51 -20.49 4.68
C GLN A 61 3.85 -21.04 4.18
N PRO A 62 4.12 -22.34 4.30
CA PRO A 62 5.34 -22.92 3.80
C PRO A 62 5.44 -22.72 2.28
N ALA A 63 6.65 -22.34 1.83
CA ALA A 63 6.94 -22.29 0.40
C ALA A 63 6.96 -23.73 -0.13
N TYR A 64 5.95 -24.10 -0.89
CA TYR A 64 5.98 -25.37 -1.58
C TYR A 64 7.04 -25.28 -2.68
N GLY A 65 8.11 -26.07 -2.51
CA GLY A 65 8.98 -26.40 -3.63
C GLY A 65 8.15 -27.01 -4.77
N LEU A 66 8.67 -27.00 -5.97
CA LEU A 66 8.06 -27.48 -7.23
C LEU A 66 7.59 -28.96 -7.22
N SER A 67 7.36 -29.59 -6.10
CA SER A 67 6.89 -30.98 -6.00
C SER A 67 5.37 -31.06 -6.19
N THR A 68 5.02 -31.26 -7.44
CA THR A 68 4.00 -32.19 -7.97
C THR A 68 2.86 -32.63 -7.03
N ARG A 69 2.16 -31.72 -6.37
CA ARG A 69 0.77 -31.98 -6.08
C ARG A 69 -0.06 -31.10 -7.02
N ILE A 70 -0.58 -31.73 -8.05
CA ILE A 70 -1.67 -31.19 -8.87
C ILE A 70 -2.87 -31.10 -7.92
N ALA A 71 -2.95 -30.02 -7.16
CA ALA A 71 -4.06 -29.77 -6.29
C ALA A 71 -5.12 -29.03 -7.12
N THR A 72 -6.12 -29.75 -7.46
CA THR A 72 -7.43 -29.25 -7.84
C THR A 72 -7.93 -28.32 -6.72
N GLU A 73 -8.16 -27.05 -7.05
CA GLU A 73 -8.85 -26.04 -6.23
C GLU A 73 -8.20 -25.71 -4.88
N ARG A 74 -6.99 -25.17 -4.91
CA ARG A 74 -6.41 -24.55 -3.71
C ARG A 74 -7.01 -23.16 -3.50
N TRP A 75 -7.58 -22.93 -2.34
CA TRP A 75 -7.99 -21.61 -1.90
C TRP A 75 -7.75 -21.47 -0.40
N MET A 76 -7.31 -20.30 0.01
CA MET A 76 -7.17 -19.95 1.42
C MET A 76 -7.45 -18.48 1.61
N GLN A 77 -8.22 -18.19 2.64
CA GLN A 77 -8.46 -16.85 3.13
C GLN A 77 -7.98 -16.75 4.57
N VAL A 78 -7.18 -15.75 4.83
CA VAL A 78 -6.69 -15.39 6.16
C VAL A 78 -7.27 -14.04 6.51
N THR A 79 -8.10 -13.98 7.55
CA THR A 79 -8.69 -12.73 8.03
C THR A 79 -8.20 -12.46 9.45
N LEU A 80 -7.65 -11.26 9.66
CA LEU A 80 -7.21 -10.79 10.95
C LEU A 80 -8.09 -9.62 11.39
N ARG A 81 -8.88 -9.83 12.45
CA ARG A 81 -9.68 -8.79 13.10
C ARG A 81 -8.91 -8.24 14.29
N ILE A 82 -8.72 -6.94 14.29
CA ILE A 82 -7.83 -6.24 15.21
C ILE A 82 -8.64 -5.27 16.03
N PRO A 83 -8.51 -5.26 17.38
CA PRO A 83 -9.17 -4.27 18.22
C PRO A 83 -8.81 -2.83 17.81
N ARG A 84 -9.74 -1.91 17.93
CA ARG A 84 -9.56 -0.50 17.53
C ARG A 84 -8.41 0.21 18.26
N ASP A 85 -8.13 -0.22 19.48
CA ASP A 85 -7.10 0.39 20.33
C ASP A 85 -5.72 -0.23 20.16
N TRP A 86 -5.63 -1.31 19.38
CA TRP A 86 -4.34 -1.93 19.09
C TRP A 86 -3.43 -1.00 18.31
N ARG A 87 -2.17 -0.93 18.73
CA ARG A 87 -1.12 -0.15 18.07
C ARG A 87 0.15 -0.99 18.03
N GLY A 88 0.62 -1.27 16.85
CA GLY A 88 1.83 -2.06 16.68
C GLY A 88 2.31 -2.02 15.23
N ASP A 89 3.31 -2.85 14.96
CA ASP A 89 3.94 -2.94 13.65
C ASP A 89 3.29 -4.04 12.81
N VAL A 90 3.11 -3.79 11.53
CA VAL A 90 2.57 -4.77 10.59
C VAL A 90 3.55 -5.02 9.47
N GLN A 91 4.02 -6.25 9.37
CA GLN A 91 4.77 -6.73 8.22
C GLN A 91 3.99 -7.87 7.56
N ALA A 92 3.46 -7.62 6.38
CA ALA A 92 2.71 -8.63 5.64
C ALA A 92 3.23 -8.77 4.20
N SER A 93 3.34 -10.00 3.74
CA SER A 93 3.77 -10.30 2.38
C SER A 93 2.96 -11.44 1.78
N THR A 94 2.62 -11.30 0.50
CA THR A 94 2.02 -12.35 -0.32
C THR A 94 2.79 -12.48 -1.63
N MET A 95 2.91 -13.70 -2.16
CA MET A 95 3.47 -13.85 -3.51
C MET A 95 2.40 -13.63 -4.57
N THR A 96 1.23 -14.24 -4.39
CA THR A 96 0.09 -14.08 -5.29
C THR A 96 -1.20 -13.92 -4.49
N GLY A 97 -2.18 -13.23 -5.07
CA GLY A 97 -3.50 -13.07 -4.44
C GLY A 97 -3.83 -11.64 -4.10
N LEU A 98 -4.84 -11.49 -3.27
CA LEU A 98 -5.36 -10.20 -2.83
C LEU A 98 -4.95 -9.94 -1.38
N MET A 99 -4.34 -8.80 -1.13
CA MET A 99 -4.12 -8.28 0.21
C MET A 99 -4.99 -7.05 0.41
N GLN A 100 -5.86 -7.09 1.41
CA GLN A 100 -6.76 -5.99 1.78
C GLN A 100 -6.50 -5.54 3.21
N VAL A 101 -6.44 -4.24 3.41
CA VAL A 101 -6.26 -3.61 4.71
C VAL A 101 -7.32 -2.55 4.92
N HIS A 102 -8.01 -2.62 6.05
CA HIS A 102 -9.10 -1.71 6.38
C HIS A 102 -8.96 -1.12 7.79
N GLY A 103 -8.82 0.20 7.87
CA GLY A 103 -8.93 0.97 9.10
C GLY A 103 -7.84 0.73 10.13
N LEU A 104 -6.63 0.31 9.76
CA LEU A 104 -5.57 0.02 10.71
C LEU A 104 -4.86 1.29 11.22
N SER A 105 -4.49 1.26 12.50
CA SER A 105 -3.64 2.27 13.13
C SER A 105 -2.48 1.61 13.85
N GLY A 106 -1.28 2.14 13.69
CA GLY A 106 -0.06 1.56 14.27
C GLY A 106 1.15 2.46 14.11
N THR A 107 2.34 1.89 14.16
CA THR A 107 3.60 2.62 14.03
C THR A 107 4.18 2.45 12.64
N ASP A 108 4.59 1.23 12.29
CA ASP A 108 5.24 0.92 11.02
C ASP A 108 4.48 -0.14 10.24
N PHE A 109 4.21 0.17 8.99
CA PHE A 109 3.53 -0.74 8.08
C PHE A 109 4.42 -1.08 6.90
N SER A 110 4.64 -2.37 6.67
CA SER A 110 5.36 -2.89 5.52
C SER A 110 4.55 -3.97 4.83
N LEU A 111 3.90 -3.60 3.72
CA LEU A 111 3.01 -4.48 2.98
C LEU A 111 3.59 -4.76 1.59
N THR A 112 3.77 -6.02 1.25
CA THR A 112 4.41 -6.42 0.00
C THR A 112 3.59 -7.49 -0.71
N THR A 113 3.38 -7.33 -2.00
CA THR A 113 2.89 -8.39 -2.88
C THR A 113 3.80 -8.54 -4.09
N VAL A 114 3.95 -9.74 -4.61
CA VAL A 114 4.74 -9.93 -5.83
C VAL A 114 3.82 -9.85 -7.05
N SER A 115 2.77 -10.65 -7.08
CA SER A 115 1.85 -10.68 -8.21
C SER A 115 0.42 -10.74 -7.68
N GLY A 116 -0.25 -9.62 -7.72
CA GLY A 116 -1.60 -9.50 -7.17
C GLY A 116 -2.00 -8.07 -6.87
N THR A 117 -3.10 -7.91 -6.20
CA THR A 117 -3.60 -6.60 -5.80
C THR A 117 -3.31 -6.33 -4.33
N LEU A 118 -2.71 -5.18 -4.04
CA LEU A 118 -2.63 -4.62 -2.70
C LEU A 118 -3.62 -3.47 -2.60
N ARG A 119 -4.66 -3.65 -1.79
CA ARG A 119 -5.69 -2.64 -1.54
C ARG A 119 -5.64 -2.18 -0.09
N VAL A 120 -5.50 -0.89 0.10
CA VAL A 120 -5.48 -0.27 1.43
C VAL A 120 -6.57 0.78 1.52
N ASN A 121 -7.42 0.67 2.52
CA ASN A 121 -8.50 1.62 2.77
C ASN A 121 -8.50 2.03 4.26
N GLY A 122 -7.97 3.20 4.54
CA GLY A 122 -7.79 3.69 5.90
C GLY A 122 -6.58 3.07 6.61
N LEU A 123 -5.47 3.80 6.68
CA LEU A 123 -4.29 3.40 7.42
C LEU A 123 -3.64 4.62 8.07
N SER A 124 -3.31 4.52 9.35
CA SER A 124 -2.65 5.61 10.07
C SER A 124 -1.40 5.11 10.78
N GLY A 125 -0.25 5.74 10.52
CA GLY A 125 1.04 5.32 11.09
C GLY A 125 2.12 6.39 11.03
N MET A 126 3.31 6.07 11.53
CA MET A 126 4.49 6.93 11.37
C MET A 126 5.15 6.66 10.02
N SER A 127 5.30 5.38 9.66
CA SER A 127 5.93 4.98 8.42
C SER A 127 5.09 3.93 7.69
N VAL A 128 4.85 4.16 6.40
CA VAL A 128 4.09 3.24 5.55
C VAL A 128 4.90 2.90 4.31
N THR A 129 5.22 1.62 4.16
CA THR A 129 5.90 1.09 2.98
C THR A 129 4.99 0.08 2.28
N LEU A 130 4.63 0.38 1.04
CA LEU A 130 3.80 -0.48 0.20
C LEU A 130 4.58 -0.87 -1.05
N HIS A 131 4.66 -2.15 -1.34
CA HIS A 131 5.42 -2.64 -2.48
C HIS A 131 4.64 -3.70 -3.27
N THR A 132 4.60 -3.54 -4.57
CA THR A 132 4.18 -4.61 -5.50
C THR A 132 5.21 -4.76 -6.63
N VAL A 133 5.35 -5.94 -7.15
CA VAL A 133 6.21 -6.13 -8.34
C VAL A 133 5.34 -6.07 -9.58
N SER A 134 4.28 -6.86 -9.64
CA SER A 134 3.40 -6.93 -10.79
C SER A 134 1.95 -6.99 -10.31
N GLY A 135 1.24 -5.92 -10.51
CA GLY A 135 -0.16 -5.81 -10.08
C GLY A 135 -0.58 -4.40 -9.69
N LEU A 136 -1.77 -4.30 -9.16
CA LEU A 136 -2.37 -3.03 -8.78
C LEU A 136 -2.04 -2.66 -7.33
N LEU A 137 -1.58 -1.44 -7.13
CA LEU A 137 -1.49 -0.80 -5.82
C LEU A 137 -2.59 0.26 -5.72
N ASP A 138 -3.66 -0.06 -5.01
CA ASP A 138 -4.85 0.76 -4.86
C ASP A 138 -5.00 1.20 -3.39
N VAL A 139 -4.83 2.49 -3.16
CA VAL A 139 -4.67 3.05 -1.83
C VAL A 139 -5.60 4.23 -1.63
N CYS A 140 -6.36 4.20 -0.55
CA CYS A 140 -7.26 5.28 -0.17
C CYS A 140 -7.18 5.57 1.33
N GLY A 141 -7.07 6.85 1.69
CA GLY A 141 -7.14 7.28 3.09
C GLY A 141 -5.95 6.84 3.94
N ILE A 142 -4.73 7.22 3.57
CA ILE A 142 -3.54 7.00 4.40
C ILE A 142 -3.11 8.31 5.06
N THR A 143 -2.82 8.23 6.36
CA THR A 143 -2.18 9.31 7.12
C THR A 143 -0.86 8.79 7.70
N ALA A 144 0.26 9.38 7.29
CA ALA A 144 1.57 9.01 7.80
C ALA A 144 2.59 10.17 7.72
N GLU A 145 3.60 10.14 8.60
CA GLU A 145 4.75 11.04 8.50
C GLU A 145 5.54 10.75 7.21
N LYS A 146 5.84 9.46 6.97
CA LYS A 146 6.62 9.01 5.83
C LYS A 146 5.89 7.92 5.07
N GLY A 147 5.77 8.13 3.76
CA GLY A 147 5.21 7.15 2.83
C GLY A 147 6.24 6.71 1.78
N SER A 148 6.29 5.42 1.49
CA SER A 148 7.05 4.87 0.37
C SER A 148 6.20 3.86 -0.36
N MET A 149 5.87 4.13 -1.61
CA MET A 149 5.08 3.23 -2.44
C MET A 149 5.86 2.87 -3.70
N ARG A 150 5.93 1.59 -3.99
CA ARG A 150 6.72 1.10 -5.12
C ARG A 150 6.01 0.02 -5.90
N THR A 151 6.08 0.15 -7.22
CA THR A 151 5.70 -0.90 -8.16
C THR A 151 6.81 -1.10 -9.20
N VAL A 152 6.88 -2.25 -9.83
CA VAL A 152 7.75 -2.45 -10.99
C VAL A 152 6.92 -2.38 -12.25
N SER A 153 5.86 -3.18 -12.32
CA SER A 153 4.98 -3.24 -13.48
C SER A 153 3.53 -3.26 -12.99
N GLY A 154 2.86 -2.17 -13.14
CA GLY A 154 1.48 -1.99 -12.69
C GLY A 154 1.21 -0.56 -12.24
N ASP A 155 -0.05 -0.24 -12.10
CA ASP A 155 -0.48 1.09 -11.74
C ASP A 155 -0.44 1.31 -10.22
N LEU A 156 -0.07 2.52 -9.85
CA LEU A 156 -0.10 3.01 -8.48
C LEU A 156 -1.13 4.11 -8.38
N SER A 157 -2.17 3.87 -7.61
CA SER A 157 -3.22 4.83 -7.34
C SER A 157 -3.29 5.11 -5.84
N LEU A 158 -3.05 6.36 -5.48
CA LEU A 158 -3.21 6.87 -4.12
C LEU A 158 -4.29 7.94 -4.12
N TYR A 159 -5.28 7.80 -3.29
CA TYR A 159 -6.33 8.79 -3.07
C TYR A 159 -6.41 9.14 -1.58
N ARG A 160 -6.67 10.41 -1.29
CA ARG A 160 -6.84 10.92 0.07
C ARG A 160 -5.63 10.60 0.98
N GLY A 161 -4.44 10.89 0.45
CA GLY A 161 -3.19 10.73 1.19
C GLY A 161 -2.85 11.97 2.02
N ILE A 162 -2.42 11.77 3.26
CA ILE A 162 -1.87 12.80 4.14
C ILE A 162 -0.47 12.34 4.55
N PHE A 163 0.55 13.03 4.04
CA PHE A 163 1.95 12.68 4.29
C PHE A 163 2.77 13.95 4.48
N ARG A 164 3.74 13.88 5.38
CA ARG A 164 4.79 14.89 5.43
C ARG A 164 5.81 14.68 4.31
N GLN A 165 6.23 13.44 4.10
CA GLN A 165 7.16 13.04 3.04
C GLN A 165 6.65 11.80 2.33
N LEU A 166 6.55 11.87 1.00
CA LEU A 166 6.05 10.75 0.20
C LEU A 166 7.01 10.44 -0.96
N LYS A 167 7.35 9.17 -1.11
CA LYS A 167 8.13 8.66 -2.24
C LYS A 167 7.33 7.66 -3.04
N LEU A 168 7.18 7.92 -4.32
CA LEU A 168 6.50 7.05 -5.29
C LEU A 168 7.51 6.55 -6.32
N THR A 169 7.52 5.26 -6.58
CA THR A 169 8.45 4.68 -7.55
C THR A 169 7.75 3.66 -8.43
N SER A 170 7.90 3.78 -9.74
CA SER A 170 7.46 2.79 -10.72
C SER A 170 8.55 2.55 -11.75
N VAL A 171 8.58 1.40 -12.38
CA VAL A 171 9.38 1.21 -13.60
C VAL A 171 8.49 1.44 -14.82
N SER A 172 7.32 0.80 -14.86
CA SER A 172 6.32 1.02 -15.91
C SER A 172 4.92 0.98 -15.32
N GLY A 173 4.09 1.91 -15.72
CA GLY A 173 2.74 2.07 -15.23
C GLY A 173 2.44 3.52 -14.84
N MET A 174 1.18 3.80 -14.67
CA MET A 174 0.71 5.12 -14.29
C MET A 174 0.84 5.33 -12.79
N ILE A 175 1.26 6.52 -12.38
CA ILE A 175 1.24 6.98 -10.99
C ILE A 175 0.19 8.06 -10.85
N VAL A 176 -0.80 7.83 -10.02
CA VAL A 176 -1.81 8.83 -9.63
C VAL A 176 -1.70 9.05 -8.12
N ALA A 177 -1.50 10.30 -7.71
CA ALA A 177 -1.38 10.67 -6.31
C ALA A 177 -2.32 11.82 -5.97
N GLY A 178 -3.37 11.54 -5.21
CA GLY A 178 -4.26 12.52 -4.62
C GLY A 178 -3.94 12.74 -3.15
N LEU A 179 -3.55 13.95 -2.79
CA LEU A 179 -3.21 14.35 -1.43
C LEU A 179 -4.27 15.30 -0.89
N ASP A 180 -4.67 15.10 0.37
CA ASP A 180 -5.71 15.91 1.02
C ASP A 180 -5.13 17.12 1.79
N GLU A 181 -3.83 17.07 2.13
CA GLU A 181 -3.14 18.14 2.85
C GLU A 181 -1.83 18.53 2.17
N ALA A 182 -1.28 19.69 2.60
CA ALA A 182 0.04 20.11 2.18
C ALA A 182 1.13 19.19 2.76
N PHE A 183 2.19 19.01 2.02
CA PHE A 183 3.33 18.15 2.35
C PHE A 183 4.65 18.94 2.30
N GLU A 184 5.72 18.37 2.80
CA GLU A 184 7.07 18.95 2.68
C GLU A 184 7.74 18.52 1.37
N ALA A 185 7.71 17.21 1.09
CA ALA A 185 8.39 16.64 -0.07
C ALA A 185 7.59 15.49 -0.70
N LEU A 186 7.53 15.51 -2.02
CA LEU A 186 7.00 14.44 -2.85
C LEU A 186 8.05 14.08 -3.91
N ASP A 187 8.62 12.87 -3.80
CA ASP A 187 9.58 12.33 -4.75
C ASP A 187 8.93 11.29 -5.64
N ILE A 188 8.92 11.50 -6.94
CA ILE A 188 8.36 10.56 -7.91
C ILE A 188 9.46 10.09 -8.86
N ASN A 189 9.64 8.78 -8.96
CA ASN A 189 10.62 8.19 -9.85
C ASN A 189 9.95 7.15 -10.74
N THR A 190 10.06 7.30 -12.05
CA THR A 190 9.59 6.31 -13.01
C THR A 190 10.56 6.17 -14.17
N VAL A 191 10.55 5.04 -14.85
CA VAL A 191 11.25 4.91 -16.12
C VAL A 191 10.32 5.30 -17.25
N SER A 192 9.10 4.74 -17.28
CA SER A 192 8.10 5.11 -18.26
C SER A 192 6.70 5.11 -17.63
N GLY A 193 5.92 6.12 -17.95
CA GLY A 193 4.54 6.24 -17.45
C GLY A 193 4.17 7.68 -17.14
N ALA A 194 2.89 7.94 -17.17
CA ALA A 194 2.36 9.24 -16.77
C ALA A 194 2.33 9.37 -15.25
N MET A 195 2.65 10.56 -14.76
CA MET A 195 2.58 10.92 -13.35
C MET A 195 1.53 12.02 -13.18
N SER A 196 0.55 11.80 -12.34
CA SER A 196 -0.49 12.77 -12.02
C SER A 196 -0.51 13.01 -10.52
N VAL A 197 -0.38 14.26 -10.11
CA VAL A 197 -0.44 14.69 -8.71
C VAL A 197 -1.58 15.68 -8.55
N GLN A 198 -2.44 15.43 -7.59
CA GLN A 198 -3.49 16.35 -7.18
C GLN A 198 -3.32 16.68 -5.70
N ALA A 199 -3.19 17.97 -5.36
CA ALA A 199 -2.96 18.40 -3.99
C ALA A 199 -3.58 19.79 -3.71
N PRO A 200 -3.93 20.12 -2.45
CA PRO A 200 -4.51 21.41 -2.09
C PRO A 200 -3.45 22.50 -1.92
N ILE A 201 -2.58 22.64 -2.91
CA ILE A 201 -1.46 23.59 -2.91
C ILE A 201 -1.63 24.63 -4.02
N MET A 202 -1.27 25.88 -3.73
CA MET A 202 -1.27 26.98 -4.72
C MET A 202 0.11 27.20 -5.32
N ARG A 203 1.15 26.88 -4.56
CA ARG A 203 2.55 27.09 -4.93
C ARG A 203 3.35 25.85 -4.55
N ALA A 204 4.31 25.49 -5.37
CA ALA A 204 5.25 24.40 -5.08
C ALA A 204 6.54 24.61 -5.87
N LYS A 205 7.64 24.12 -5.32
CA LYS A 205 8.88 23.95 -6.07
C LYS A 205 8.80 22.66 -6.87
N ILE A 206 8.51 22.75 -8.15
CA ILE A 206 8.28 21.60 -9.03
C ILE A 206 9.46 21.44 -9.98
N GLY A 207 10.15 20.32 -9.85
CA GLY A 207 11.22 19.90 -10.74
C GLY A 207 10.88 18.61 -11.47
N LEU A 208 10.93 18.62 -12.80
CA LEU A 208 10.87 17.43 -13.63
C LEU A 208 12.21 17.26 -14.35
N ARG A 209 12.88 16.12 -14.13
CA ARG A 209 14.01 15.66 -14.93
C ARG A 209 13.56 14.51 -15.82
N SER A 210 13.44 14.75 -17.11
CA SER A 210 13.01 13.74 -18.07
C SER A 210 13.76 13.92 -19.40
N VAL A 211 14.01 12.80 -20.08
CA VAL A 211 14.58 12.81 -21.44
C VAL A 211 13.50 13.16 -22.46
N ALA A 212 12.31 12.56 -22.29
CA ALA A 212 11.19 12.77 -23.21
C ALA A 212 9.87 12.92 -22.40
N GLY A 213 9.71 14.01 -21.71
CA GLY A 213 8.51 14.29 -20.90
C GLY A 213 8.24 15.77 -20.80
N LYS A 214 7.01 16.09 -20.42
CA LYS A 214 6.56 17.46 -20.23
C LYS A 214 6.02 17.67 -18.83
N LEU A 215 6.28 18.85 -18.27
CA LEU A 215 5.63 19.32 -17.05
C LEU A 215 4.40 20.14 -17.43
N LYS A 216 3.26 19.80 -16.85
CA LYS A 216 2.02 20.57 -16.92
C LYS A 216 1.57 20.91 -15.50
N THR A 217 1.22 22.15 -15.26
CA THR A 217 0.66 22.61 -13.99
C THR A 217 -0.71 23.23 -14.22
N GLU A 218 -1.67 22.91 -13.37
CA GLU A 218 -3.04 23.45 -13.44
C GLU A 218 -3.44 23.97 -12.07
N GLY A 219 -3.58 25.29 -11.96
CA GLY A 219 -3.93 25.95 -10.70
C GLY A 219 -2.83 25.92 -9.64
N VAL A 220 -1.59 25.52 -10.00
CA VAL A 220 -0.40 25.50 -9.15
C VAL A 220 0.70 26.34 -9.80
N GLU A 221 1.21 27.32 -9.06
CA GLU A 221 2.34 28.14 -9.47
C GLU A 221 3.66 27.44 -9.14
N ASN A 222 4.57 27.30 -10.12
CA ASN A 222 5.90 26.76 -9.88
C ASN A 222 6.82 27.87 -9.37
N THR A 223 7.26 27.76 -8.13
CA THR A 223 8.08 28.77 -7.44
C THR A 223 9.25 28.09 -6.71
N GLU A 224 10.20 28.88 -6.23
CA GLU A 224 11.29 28.35 -5.39
C GLU A 224 10.83 28.07 -3.94
N ASP A 225 9.70 28.65 -3.54
CA ASP A 225 9.14 28.51 -2.19
C ASP A 225 7.93 27.56 -2.19
N GLY A 226 7.77 26.80 -1.10
CA GLY A 226 6.66 25.87 -0.89
C GLY A 226 7.08 24.40 -0.85
N PRO A 227 6.11 23.48 -0.83
CA PRO A 227 6.39 22.05 -0.83
C PRO A 227 7.16 21.65 -2.09
N ALA A 228 8.10 20.72 -1.93
CA ALA A 228 8.93 20.27 -3.03
C ALA A 228 8.28 19.08 -3.76
N ILE A 229 8.14 19.16 -5.06
CA ILE A 229 7.78 18.05 -5.94
C ILE A 229 8.96 17.77 -6.87
N SER A 230 9.60 16.64 -6.69
CA SER A 230 10.71 16.19 -7.53
C SER A 230 10.29 14.97 -8.32
N ALA A 231 10.32 15.06 -9.64
CA ALA A 231 10.01 13.94 -10.51
C ALA A 231 11.17 13.62 -11.45
N ASN A 232 11.53 12.35 -11.52
CA ASN A 232 12.54 11.84 -12.43
C ASN A 232 11.95 10.77 -13.33
N SER A 233 12.16 10.90 -14.63
CA SER A 233 11.67 9.94 -15.62
C SER A 233 12.63 9.81 -16.79
N VAL A 234 12.60 8.69 -17.49
CA VAL A 234 13.22 8.61 -18.83
C VAL A 234 12.20 9.07 -19.87
N SER A 235 10.98 8.52 -19.80
CA SER A 235 9.91 8.87 -20.74
C SER A 235 8.58 8.92 -19.99
N GLY A 236 8.23 10.09 -19.54
CA GLY A 236 6.98 10.28 -18.79
C GLY A 236 6.75 11.74 -18.47
N SER A 237 5.50 12.14 -18.55
CA SER A 237 5.09 13.52 -18.24
C SER A 237 4.53 13.60 -16.84
N LEU A 238 4.75 14.76 -16.19
CA LEU A 238 4.17 15.09 -14.90
C LEU A 238 3.08 16.13 -15.06
N THR A 239 1.90 15.84 -14.55
CA THR A 239 0.81 16.78 -14.37
C THR A 239 0.59 17.05 -12.90
N VAL A 240 0.62 18.32 -12.50
CA VAL A 240 0.32 18.74 -11.12
C VAL A 240 -0.91 19.62 -11.16
N THR A 241 -1.97 19.20 -10.47
CA THR A 241 -3.26 19.87 -10.46
C THR A 241 -3.63 20.27 -9.03
N ARG A 242 -4.15 21.45 -8.86
CA ARG A 242 -4.69 21.88 -7.56
C ARG A 242 -6.02 21.18 -7.27
N SER A 243 -6.15 20.58 -6.08
CA SER A 243 -7.44 20.06 -5.60
C SER A 243 -8.49 21.17 -5.51
N GLY A 244 -9.69 20.93 -6.06
CA GLY A 244 -10.76 21.92 -6.08
C GLY A 244 -10.69 22.94 -7.22
N SER A 245 -9.72 22.83 -8.13
CA SER A 245 -9.78 23.56 -9.42
C SER A 245 -10.75 22.84 -10.36
N PRO A 246 -11.70 23.53 -11.01
CA PRO A 246 -12.55 22.88 -12.00
C PRO A 246 -11.66 22.33 -13.11
N ALA A 247 -11.85 21.06 -13.47
CA ALA A 247 -11.21 20.47 -14.62
C ALA A 247 -11.47 21.40 -15.84
N ALA A 248 -10.42 21.82 -16.52
CA ALA A 248 -10.59 22.51 -17.78
C ALA A 248 -11.34 21.57 -18.71
N SER A 249 -12.61 21.87 -18.96
CA SER A 249 -13.39 21.15 -19.96
C SER A 249 -12.64 21.26 -21.29
N ASP A 250 -12.28 20.12 -21.87
CA ASP A 250 -11.82 20.05 -23.24
C ASP A 250 -12.81 20.82 -24.13
N ALA A 251 -12.44 22.02 -24.52
CA ALA A 251 -13.14 22.78 -25.53
C ALA A 251 -12.57 22.34 -26.87
N THR A 252 -13.38 21.47 -27.54
CA THR A 252 -13.42 21.18 -28.99
C THR A 252 -12.15 21.40 -29.80
#